data_7efedb2239a884e09597b60abda8dd91
#
_entry.id   7efedb2239a884e09597b60abda8dd91
#
_cell.length_a   1.000
_cell.length_b   1.000
_cell.length_c   1.000
_cell.angle_alpha   90.00
_cell.angle_beta   90.00
_cell.angle_gamma   90.00
#
_symmetry.space_group_name_H-M   'P 1'
#
loop_
_entity.id
_entity.type
_entity.pdbx_description
1 polymer ?
#
loop_
_entity_poly.entity_id
_entity_poly.type
_entity_poly.pdbx_seq_one_letter_code
_entity_poly.pdbx_strand_id
1 'polypeptide(L)'
;NVVQTPMFLNSRDEFKNYLGKSKKPFMATFYKEVRKKSGILMGADGNPIGGKWSFDEDNRNKLPKDISIPKFPKINETNHTKKLKPVIEKLFKDHPGSTNDFWLATDYNDVVKLLDFFIKEKSNLFGDYEDAVNQKNNILFHSALSPYMNLGLITPEFIIKKILEFHKKHKIRMNSL
;
A
#
# COMPACT_ATOMS: atom_id res chain seq x y z
N ASN A 1 22.10 2.92 -21.45
CA ASN A 1 21.37 3.96 -20.71
C ASN A 1 20.91 3.38 -19.39
N VAL A 2 21.22 4.07 -18.29
CA VAL A 2 20.69 3.71 -16.95
C VAL A 2 19.39 4.48 -16.76
N VAL A 3 18.30 3.76 -16.50
CA VAL A 3 17.00 4.36 -16.21
C VAL A 3 16.72 4.23 -14.71
N GLN A 4 16.30 5.32 -14.08
CA GLN A 4 15.92 5.31 -12.68
C GLN A 4 14.63 4.49 -12.49
N THR A 5 14.62 3.60 -11.50
CA THR A 5 13.42 2.80 -11.22
C THR A 5 12.28 3.66 -10.67
N PRO A 6 11.04 3.51 -11.16
CA PRO A 6 9.87 4.22 -10.62
C PRO A 6 9.30 3.56 -9.35
N MET A 7 9.95 2.50 -8.82
CA MET A 7 9.44 1.70 -7.73
C MET A 7 9.65 2.32 -6.34
N PHE A 8 10.32 3.46 -6.27
CA PHE A 8 10.57 4.19 -5.03
C PHE A 8 10.27 5.68 -5.23
N LEU A 9 9.64 6.29 -4.23
CA LEU A 9 9.40 7.75 -4.22
C LEU A 9 10.67 8.55 -3.98
N ASN A 10 11.67 7.93 -3.38
CA ASN A 10 12.94 8.54 -3.05
C ASN A 10 14.08 7.78 -3.70
N SER A 11 15.07 8.52 -4.20
CA SER A 11 16.30 7.92 -4.71
C SER A 11 17.24 7.48 -3.59
N ARG A 12 18.18 6.59 -3.92
CA ARG A 12 19.26 6.21 -2.99
C ARG A 12 20.13 7.41 -2.61
N ASP A 13 20.35 8.35 -3.53
CA ASP A 13 21.17 9.53 -3.28
C ASP A 13 20.49 10.51 -2.32
N GLU A 14 19.18 10.65 -2.38
CA GLU A 14 18.40 11.40 -1.40
C GLU A 14 18.56 10.84 0.01
N PHE A 15 18.47 9.52 0.15
CA PHE A 15 18.70 8.88 1.44
C PHE A 15 20.15 9.00 1.93
N LYS A 16 21.16 8.85 1.04
CA LYS A 16 22.56 9.08 1.37
C LYS A 16 22.80 10.52 1.82
N ASN A 17 22.21 11.50 1.14
CA ASN A 17 22.31 12.90 1.50
C ASN A 17 21.72 13.19 2.89
N TYR A 18 20.61 12.56 3.23
CA TYR A 18 20.04 12.62 4.57
C TYR A 18 21.00 12.01 5.61
N LEU A 19 21.55 10.83 5.35
CA LEU A 19 22.51 10.17 6.24
C LEU A 19 23.76 11.02 6.46
N GLY A 20 24.28 11.67 5.43
CA GLY A 20 25.46 12.55 5.50
C GLY A 20 25.25 13.79 6.39
N LYS A 21 24.00 14.22 6.59
CA LYS A 21 23.64 15.37 7.43
C LYS A 21 23.24 14.97 8.85
N SER A 22 22.90 13.71 9.08
CA SER A 22 22.34 13.25 10.35
C SER A 22 23.38 12.46 11.15
N LYS A 23 23.67 12.89 12.38
CA LYS A 23 24.53 12.13 13.31
C LYS A 23 23.91 10.79 13.70
N LYS A 24 22.58 10.72 13.74
CA LYS A 24 21.81 9.50 14.04
C LYS A 24 20.60 9.46 13.11
N PRO A 25 20.54 8.47 12.20
CA PRO A 25 19.38 8.30 11.33
C PRO A 25 18.12 8.03 12.14
N PHE A 26 17.03 8.73 11.81
CA PHE A 26 15.76 8.56 12.47
C PHE A 26 14.62 8.68 11.45
N MET A 27 13.77 7.66 11.36
CA MET A 27 12.72 7.54 10.32
C MET A 27 11.82 8.78 10.27
N ALA A 28 11.34 9.25 11.42
CA ALA A 28 10.44 10.41 11.46
C ALA A 28 11.07 11.69 10.89
N THR A 29 12.39 11.88 11.05
CA THR A 29 13.10 13.05 10.50
C THR A 29 13.19 12.92 8.98
N PHE A 30 13.60 11.77 8.49
CA PHE A 30 13.65 11.50 7.04
C PHE A 30 12.26 11.65 6.40
N TYR A 31 11.23 11.10 7.01
CA TYR A 31 9.85 11.23 6.56
C TYR A 31 9.40 12.70 6.43
N LYS A 32 9.72 13.55 7.40
CA LYS A 32 9.44 14.98 7.34
C LYS A 32 10.14 15.67 6.16
N GLU A 33 11.42 15.36 5.94
CA GLU A 33 12.17 15.90 4.79
C GLU A 33 11.55 15.48 3.45
N VAL A 34 11.20 14.21 3.33
CA VAL A 34 10.55 13.67 2.13
C VAL A 34 9.20 14.34 1.87
N ARG A 35 8.37 14.51 2.89
CA ARG A 35 7.08 15.18 2.74
C ARG A 35 7.24 16.64 2.31
N LYS A 36 8.15 17.38 2.93
CA LYS A 36 8.46 18.75 2.54
C LYS A 36 8.91 18.86 1.09
N LYS A 37 9.77 17.92 0.65
CA LYS A 37 10.30 17.92 -0.72
C LYS A 37 9.25 17.54 -1.75
N SER A 38 8.46 16.51 -1.49
CA SER A 38 7.43 16.02 -2.41
C SER A 38 6.18 16.90 -2.45
N GLY A 39 5.95 17.72 -1.42
CA GLY A 39 4.72 18.49 -1.26
C GLY A 39 3.48 17.65 -0.94
N ILE A 40 3.64 16.33 -0.72
CA ILE A 40 2.51 15.42 -0.45
C ILE A 40 1.91 15.76 0.92
N LEU A 41 0.60 16.08 0.94
CA LEU A 41 -0.15 16.50 2.13
C LEU A 41 0.52 17.66 2.87
N MET A 42 1.05 18.62 2.13
CA MET A 42 1.61 19.87 2.64
C MET A 42 0.74 21.04 2.26
N GLY A 43 0.53 21.96 3.21
CA GLY A 43 -0.13 23.23 2.98
C GLY A 43 0.79 24.24 2.29
N ALA A 44 0.21 25.30 1.74
CA ALA A 44 0.97 26.40 1.13
C ALA A 44 1.88 27.15 2.12
N ASP A 45 1.60 27.05 3.41
CA ASP A 45 2.38 27.59 4.52
C ASP A 45 3.60 26.71 4.92
N GLY A 46 3.81 25.59 4.21
CA GLY A 46 4.87 24.63 4.49
C GLY A 46 4.60 23.71 5.69
N ASN A 47 3.39 23.77 6.25
CA ASN A 47 2.98 22.89 7.35
C ASN A 47 2.25 21.65 6.83
N PRO A 48 2.26 20.52 7.58
CA PRO A 48 1.51 19.33 7.19
C PRO A 48 0.00 19.57 7.25
N ILE A 49 -0.72 19.14 6.23
CA ILE A 49 -2.19 19.14 6.25
C ILE A 49 -2.66 18.24 7.41
N GLY A 50 -3.66 18.71 8.16
CA GLY A 50 -4.12 18.04 9.38
C GLY A 50 -3.37 18.43 10.65
N GLY A 51 -2.35 19.32 10.56
CA GLY A 51 -1.64 19.90 11.72
C GLY A 51 -0.61 18.99 12.39
N LYS A 52 -0.53 17.70 11.98
CA LYS A 52 0.43 16.72 12.52
C LYS A 52 1.27 16.10 11.40
N TRP A 53 2.53 15.77 11.73
CA TRP A 53 3.42 15.05 10.82
C TRP A 53 3.08 13.56 10.70
N SER A 54 2.55 12.95 11.74
CA SER A 54 2.14 11.56 11.81
C SER A 54 0.83 11.44 12.56
N PHE A 55 0.00 10.51 12.14
CA PHE A 55 -1.26 10.10 12.77
C PHE A 55 -1.20 8.66 13.28
N ASP A 56 0.00 8.07 13.38
CA ASP A 56 0.24 6.68 13.80
C ASP A 56 -0.40 6.32 15.15
N GLU A 57 -0.51 7.29 16.05
CA GLU A 57 -1.19 7.10 17.35
C GLU A 57 -2.67 6.73 17.19
N ASP A 58 -3.30 7.20 16.10
CA ASP A 58 -4.73 6.98 15.82
C ASP A 58 -4.97 5.64 15.08
N ASN A 59 -3.90 4.88 14.74
CA ASN A 59 -3.96 3.67 13.89
C ASN A 59 -4.05 2.35 14.67
N ARG A 60 -4.24 2.38 16.00
CA ARG A 60 -4.19 1.21 16.88
C ARG A 60 -5.53 0.84 17.52
N ASN A 61 -6.61 1.13 16.81
CA ASN A 61 -7.95 0.83 17.32
C ASN A 61 -8.24 -0.68 17.29
N LYS A 62 -8.94 -1.15 18.32
CA LYS A 62 -9.44 -2.52 18.34
C LYS A 62 -10.56 -2.67 17.32
N LEU A 63 -10.53 -3.77 16.58
CA LEU A 63 -11.58 -4.09 15.62
C LEU A 63 -12.92 -4.34 16.36
N PRO A 64 -13.98 -3.57 16.06
CA PRO A 64 -15.30 -3.83 16.63
C PRO A 64 -15.84 -5.21 16.23
N LYS A 65 -16.58 -5.87 17.14
CA LYS A 65 -17.13 -7.21 16.88
C LYS A 65 -18.06 -7.25 15.67
N ASP A 66 -18.82 -6.19 15.46
CA ASP A 66 -19.88 -6.12 14.44
C ASP A 66 -19.45 -5.33 13.20
N ILE A 67 -18.15 -5.06 13.03
CA ILE A 67 -17.67 -4.30 11.88
C ILE A 67 -17.82 -5.13 10.59
N SER A 68 -18.45 -4.51 9.59
CA SER A 68 -18.53 -5.11 8.26
C SER A 68 -17.23 -4.89 7.52
N ILE A 69 -16.56 -5.99 7.15
CA ILE A 69 -15.32 -5.95 6.36
C ILE A 69 -15.69 -6.13 4.90
N PRO A 70 -15.36 -5.18 4.01
CA PRO A 70 -15.62 -5.32 2.58
C PRO A 70 -14.96 -6.57 2.01
N LYS A 71 -15.74 -7.38 1.30
CA LYS A 71 -15.25 -8.62 0.68
C LYS A 71 -14.27 -8.28 -0.44
N PHE A 72 -13.12 -8.93 -0.39
CA PHE A 72 -12.11 -8.77 -1.43
C PHE A 72 -12.65 -9.21 -2.80
N PRO A 73 -12.44 -8.44 -3.88
CA PRO A 73 -12.94 -8.79 -5.19
C PRO A 73 -12.35 -10.11 -5.69
N LYS A 74 -13.17 -10.93 -6.29
CA LYS A 74 -12.68 -12.14 -6.96
C LYS A 74 -11.90 -11.74 -8.21
N ILE A 75 -10.65 -12.19 -8.29
CA ILE A 75 -9.80 -12.03 -9.46
C ILE A 75 -9.90 -13.29 -10.32
N ASN A 76 -10.05 -13.11 -11.63
CA ASN A 76 -10.07 -14.22 -12.56
C ASN A 76 -8.64 -14.67 -12.90
N GLU A 77 -8.44 -15.97 -12.95
CA GLU A 77 -7.14 -16.51 -13.36
C GLU A 77 -6.86 -16.21 -14.81
N THR A 78 -5.67 -15.69 -15.08
CA THR A 78 -5.15 -15.55 -16.46
C THR A 78 -4.77 -16.91 -17.06
N ASN A 79 -4.62 -16.95 -18.37
CA ASN A 79 -4.14 -18.17 -19.05
C ASN A 79 -2.73 -18.58 -18.58
N HIS A 80 -1.88 -17.61 -18.22
CA HIS A 80 -0.55 -17.89 -17.67
C HIS A 80 -0.65 -18.55 -16.29
N THR A 81 -1.49 -18.01 -15.40
CA THR A 81 -1.74 -18.58 -14.08
C THR A 81 -2.21 -20.03 -14.19
N LYS A 82 -3.22 -20.30 -15.05
CA LYS A 82 -3.73 -21.66 -15.27
C LYS A 82 -2.67 -22.65 -15.74
N LYS A 83 -1.76 -22.21 -16.63
CA LYS A 83 -0.65 -23.06 -17.12
C LYS A 83 0.42 -23.31 -16.06
N LEU A 84 0.70 -22.32 -15.20
CA LEU A 84 1.77 -22.42 -14.21
C LEU A 84 1.37 -23.20 -12.96
N LYS A 85 0.11 -23.17 -12.53
CA LYS A 85 -0.36 -23.90 -11.34
C LYS A 85 0.09 -25.36 -11.30
N PRO A 86 -0.20 -26.20 -12.30
CA PRO A 86 0.22 -27.60 -12.27
C PRO A 86 1.76 -27.79 -12.27
N VAL A 87 2.48 -26.86 -12.87
CA VAL A 87 3.97 -26.88 -12.83
C VAL A 87 4.48 -26.63 -11.41
N ILE A 88 3.92 -25.62 -10.72
CA ILE A 88 4.28 -25.30 -9.34
C ILE A 88 3.93 -26.46 -8.40
N GLU A 89 2.71 -27.00 -8.50
CA GLU A 89 2.29 -28.14 -7.67
C GLU A 89 3.21 -29.36 -7.86
N LYS A 90 3.68 -29.61 -9.07
CA LYS A 90 4.62 -30.70 -9.36
C LYS A 90 6.01 -30.44 -8.78
N LEU A 91 6.56 -29.24 -9.01
CA LEU A 91 7.94 -28.90 -8.61
C LEU A 91 8.09 -28.71 -7.11
N PHE A 92 7.06 -28.23 -6.44
CA PHE A 92 7.06 -27.87 -5.03
C PHE A 92 6.12 -28.74 -4.18
N LYS A 93 5.85 -29.98 -4.61
CA LYS A 93 4.92 -30.91 -3.95
C LYS A 93 5.20 -31.15 -2.45
N ASP A 94 6.46 -31.03 -2.05
CA ASP A 94 6.92 -31.26 -0.68
C ASP A 94 7.05 -29.95 0.14
N HIS A 95 6.62 -28.80 -0.44
CA HIS A 95 6.61 -27.50 0.22
C HIS A 95 5.23 -27.20 0.81
N PRO A 96 5.15 -26.43 1.91
CA PRO A 96 3.87 -26.01 2.45
C PRO A 96 3.15 -25.06 1.51
N GLY A 97 1.81 -25.14 1.45
CA GLY A 97 0.96 -24.29 0.62
C GLY A 97 0.32 -25.02 -0.55
N SER A 98 -0.49 -24.32 -1.29
CA SER A 98 -1.20 -24.80 -2.47
C SER A 98 -1.50 -23.66 -3.42
N THR A 99 -1.57 -23.94 -4.71
CA THR A 99 -2.00 -22.96 -5.72
C THR A 99 -3.51 -22.89 -5.87
N ASN A 100 -4.29 -23.73 -5.19
CA ASN A 100 -5.76 -23.80 -5.35
C ASN A 100 -6.45 -22.48 -4.98
N ASP A 101 -5.97 -21.84 -3.90
CA ASP A 101 -6.53 -20.59 -3.40
C ASP A 101 -5.72 -19.37 -3.81
N PHE A 102 -5.03 -19.43 -4.95
CA PHE A 102 -4.27 -18.31 -5.48
C PHE A 102 -5.23 -17.17 -5.89
N TRP A 103 -5.19 -16.08 -5.15
CA TRP A 103 -6.12 -14.95 -5.25
C TRP A 103 -5.49 -13.65 -5.78
N LEU A 104 -4.17 -13.65 -6.01
CA LEU A 104 -3.46 -12.45 -6.46
C LEU A 104 -3.73 -12.15 -7.93
N ALA A 105 -3.87 -10.88 -8.26
CA ALA A 105 -3.93 -10.40 -9.63
C ALA A 105 -2.56 -10.60 -10.31
N THR A 106 -2.58 -10.94 -11.59
CA THR A 106 -1.36 -11.15 -12.39
C THR A 106 -1.29 -10.28 -13.64
N ASP A 107 -2.20 -9.30 -13.75
CA ASP A 107 -2.19 -8.31 -14.81
C ASP A 107 -2.50 -6.91 -14.26
N TYR A 108 -2.08 -5.89 -15.01
CA TYR A 108 -2.22 -4.49 -14.63
C TYR A 108 -3.67 -4.06 -14.41
N ASN A 109 -4.60 -4.48 -15.28
CA ASN A 109 -5.98 -4.03 -15.20
C ASN A 109 -6.67 -4.51 -13.92
N ASP A 110 -6.42 -5.75 -13.54
CA ASP A 110 -6.96 -6.30 -12.29
C ASP A 110 -6.32 -5.67 -11.06
N VAL A 111 -5.02 -5.35 -11.11
CA VAL A 111 -4.36 -4.58 -10.03
C VAL A 111 -4.98 -3.19 -9.87
N VAL A 112 -5.29 -2.49 -10.97
CA VAL A 112 -5.97 -1.18 -10.90
C VAL A 112 -7.37 -1.32 -10.31
N LYS A 113 -8.12 -2.37 -10.65
CA LYS A 113 -9.44 -2.65 -10.02
C LYS A 113 -9.32 -2.89 -8.51
N LEU A 114 -8.27 -3.61 -8.07
CA LEU A 114 -8.01 -3.83 -6.65
C LEU A 114 -7.66 -2.53 -5.92
N LEU A 115 -6.85 -1.66 -6.55
CA LEU A 115 -6.56 -0.34 -6.02
C LEU A 115 -7.84 0.51 -5.91
N ASP A 116 -8.66 0.56 -6.95
CA ASP A 116 -9.92 1.29 -6.94
C ASP A 116 -10.89 0.77 -5.87
N PHE A 117 -10.96 -0.55 -5.69
CA PHE A 117 -11.71 -1.18 -4.60
C PHE A 117 -11.19 -0.76 -3.22
N PHE A 118 -9.87 -0.86 -2.99
CA PHE A 118 -9.27 -0.42 -1.73
C PHE A 118 -9.62 1.03 -1.42
N ILE A 119 -9.41 1.91 -2.40
CA ILE A 119 -9.66 3.35 -2.24
C ILE A 119 -11.13 3.63 -1.88
N LYS A 120 -12.08 2.98 -2.54
CA LYS A 120 -13.51 3.24 -2.34
C LYS A 120 -14.08 2.60 -1.08
N GLU A 121 -13.71 1.36 -0.82
CA GLU A 121 -14.39 0.53 0.16
C GLU A 121 -13.63 0.42 1.51
N LYS A 122 -12.30 0.56 1.49
CA LYS A 122 -11.48 0.28 2.67
C LYS A 122 -10.68 1.47 3.17
N SER A 123 -10.26 2.38 2.29
CA SER A 123 -9.29 3.41 2.65
C SER A 123 -9.70 4.27 3.85
N ASN A 124 -11.00 4.57 3.99
CA ASN A 124 -11.47 5.41 5.09
C ASN A 124 -11.30 4.80 6.48
N LEU A 125 -11.22 3.48 6.58
CA LEU A 125 -11.01 2.74 7.84
C LEU A 125 -9.63 2.08 7.91
N PHE A 126 -8.81 2.23 6.88
CA PHE A 126 -7.47 1.66 6.83
C PHE A 126 -6.62 2.12 8.01
N GLY A 127 -6.52 3.43 8.25
CA GLY A 127 -5.73 3.96 9.34
C GLY A 127 -6.21 3.48 10.71
N ASP A 128 -7.51 3.55 10.98
CA ASP A 128 -8.06 3.12 12.28
C ASP A 128 -7.67 1.68 12.66
N TYR A 129 -7.59 0.79 11.67
CA TYR A 129 -7.41 -0.66 11.88
C TYR A 129 -6.16 -1.22 11.20
N GLU A 130 -5.14 -0.38 10.94
CA GLU A 130 -3.89 -0.81 10.31
C GLU A 130 -3.21 -1.92 11.12
N ASP A 131 -3.14 -1.78 12.44
CA ASP A 131 -2.51 -2.74 13.35
C ASP A 131 -3.47 -3.85 13.83
N ALA A 132 -4.73 -3.85 13.38
CA ALA A 132 -5.71 -4.84 13.83
C ALA A 132 -5.44 -6.23 13.24
N VAL A 133 -5.69 -7.25 14.04
CA VAL A 133 -5.55 -8.66 13.66
C VAL A 133 -6.88 -9.39 13.86
N ASN A 134 -7.24 -10.28 12.93
CA ASN A 134 -8.44 -11.09 13.02
C ASN A 134 -8.17 -12.51 12.49
N GLN A 135 -8.58 -13.54 13.24
CA GLN A 135 -8.36 -14.94 12.86
C GLN A 135 -9.16 -15.39 11.62
N LYS A 136 -10.28 -14.71 11.31
CA LYS A 136 -11.17 -15.09 10.20
C LYS A 136 -10.93 -14.27 8.92
N ASN A 137 -10.14 -13.21 9.01
CA ASN A 137 -9.87 -12.33 7.87
C ASN A 137 -8.46 -11.75 7.96
N ASN A 138 -7.58 -12.18 7.07
CA ASN A 138 -6.15 -11.81 7.07
C ASN A 138 -5.87 -10.48 6.35
N ILE A 139 -6.84 -9.93 5.63
CA ILE A 139 -6.63 -8.70 4.85
C ILE A 139 -7.26 -7.49 5.54
N LEU A 140 -8.41 -7.69 6.22
CA LEU A 140 -9.15 -6.61 6.87
C LEU A 140 -9.32 -5.39 5.96
N PHE A 141 -8.83 -4.24 6.41
CA PHE A 141 -8.87 -2.97 5.68
C PHE A 141 -7.59 -2.68 4.89
N HIS A 142 -6.60 -3.60 4.87
CA HIS A 142 -5.37 -3.42 4.10
C HIS A 142 -5.59 -3.42 2.59
N SER A 143 -4.69 -2.75 1.88
CA SER A 143 -4.71 -2.66 0.42
C SER A 143 -4.26 -3.94 -0.26
N ALA A 144 -3.37 -4.71 0.38
CA ALA A 144 -2.70 -5.89 -0.17
C ALA A 144 -1.98 -5.62 -1.52
N LEU A 145 -1.44 -4.41 -1.72
CA LEU A 145 -0.81 -3.98 -2.97
C LEU A 145 0.69 -4.29 -3.06
N SER A 146 1.33 -4.69 -1.97
CA SER A 146 2.78 -4.94 -1.92
C SER A 146 3.30 -5.93 -2.98
N PRO A 147 2.63 -7.08 -3.26
CA PRO A 147 3.09 -8.00 -4.29
C PRO A 147 3.14 -7.35 -5.67
N TYR A 148 2.17 -6.50 -5.99
CA TYR A 148 2.07 -5.85 -7.30
C TYR A 148 3.11 -4.76 -7.49
N MET A 149 3.45 -4.04 -6.44
CA MET A 149 4.56 -3.10 -6.44
C MET A 149 5.89 -3.84 -6.63
N ASN A 150 6.12 -4.94 -5.90
CA ASN A 150 7.34 -5.74 -6.05
C ASN A 150 7.53 -6.31 -7.46
N LEU A 151 6.44 -6.65 -8.15
CA LEU A 151 6.46 -7.15 -9.52
C LEU A 151 6.48 -6.04 -10.58
N GLY A 152 6.42 -4.77 -10.19
CA GLY A 152 6.40 -3.64 -11.12
C GLY A 152 5.07 -3.47 -11.88
N LEU A 153 3.99 -4.10 -11.44
CA LEU A 153 2.66 -3.95 -12.06
C LEU A 153 2.02 -2.59 -11.73
N ILE A 154 2.41 -1.99 -10.63
CA ILE A 154 1.92 -0.70 -10.18
C ILE A 154 3.03 0.05 -9.42
N THR A 155 3.06 1.38 -9.51
CA THR A 155 4.07 2.19 -8.84
C THR A 155 3.52 2.89 -7.60
N PRO A 156 4.35 3.17 -6.58
CA PRO A 156 3.96 3.96 -5.42
C PRO A 156 3.40 5.34 -5.80
N GLU A 157 3.98 6.00 -6.78
CA GLU A 157 3.50 7.31 -7.27
C GLU A 157 2.08 7.23 -7.80
N PHE A 158 1.78 6.20 -8.61
CA PHE A 158 0.43 6.00 -9.15
C PHE A 158 -0.59 5.77 -8.04
N ILE A 159 -0.26 4.97 -7.01
CA ILE A 159 -1.13 4.71 -5.86
C ILE A 159 -1.43 6.02 -5.12
N ILE A 160 -0.38 6.79 -4.78
CA ILE A 160 -0.53 8.05 -4.05
C ILE A 160 -1.36 9.05 -4.86
N LYS A 161 -1.09 9.20 -6.14
CA LYS A 161 -1.88 10.07 -7.02
C LYS A 161 -3.36 9.71 -6.99
N LYS A 162 -3.69 8.45 -7.16
CA LYS A 162 -5.08 7.94 -7.15
C LYS A 162 -5.78 8.21 -5.83
N ILE A 163 -5.15 7.91 -4.71
CA ILE A 163 -5.77 8.11 -3.40
C ILE A 163 -5.95 9.59 -3.06
N LEU A 164 -5.00 10.44 -3.42
CA LEU A 164 -5.11 11.90 -3.22
C LEU A 164 -6.20 12.52 -4.11
N GLU A 165 -6.34 12.07 -5.36
CA GLU A 165 -7.44 12.48 -6.23
C GLU A 165 -8.81 12.09 -5.65
N PHE A 166 -8.93 10.90 -5.10
CA PHE A 166 -10.14 10.45 -4.44
C PHE A 166 -10.41 11.24 -3.16
N HIS A 167 -9.39 11.48 -2.33
CA HIS A 167 -9.50 12.26 -1.11
C HIS A 167 -10.03 13.68 -1.35
N LYS A 168 -9.64 14.35 -2.43
CA LYS A 168 -10.15 15.68 -2.78
C LYS A 168 -11.68 15.72 -2.86
N LYS A 169 -12.29 14.62 -3.32
CA LYS A 169 -13.75 14.51 -3.52
C LYS A 169 -14.47 13.89 -2.30
N HIS A 170 -13.88 12.91 -1.66
CA HIS A 170 -14.53 12.03 -0.68
C HIS A 170 -14.00 12.16 0.76
N LYS A 171 -12.97 13.00 0.98
CA LYS A 171 -12.47 13.34 2.32
C LYS A 171 -12.12 12.10 3.18
N ILE A 172 -11.20 11.25 2.69
CA ILE A 172 -10.63 10.15 3.50
C ILE A 172 -10.03 10.74 4.79
N ARG A 173 -10.09 10.00 5.89
CA ARG A 173 -9.50 10.37 7.17
C ARG A 173 -7.98 10.54 7.05
N MET A 174 -7.44 11.50 7.79
CA MET A 174 -6.00 11.83 7.70
C MET A 174 -5.08 10.71 8.16
N ASN A 175 -5.50 9.90 9.13
CA ASN A 175 -4.74 8.73 9.59
C ASN A 175 -4.73 7.58 8.56
N SER A 176 -5.54 7.67 7.52
CA SER A 176 -5.59 6.69 6.41
C SER A 176 -4.84 7.16 5.15
N LEU A 177 -4.30 8.38 5.17
CA LEU A 177 -3.55 8.99 4.07
C LEU A 177 -2.06 9.01 4.35
#